data_664c307bed2e3cd3cdb8a3dabd9955b9
#
_entry.id   664c307bed2e3cd3cdb8a3dabd9955b9
#
_cell.length_a   1.000
_cell.length_b   1.000
_cell.length_c   1.000
_cell.angle_alpha   90.00
_cell.angle_beta   90.00
_cell.angle_gamma   90.00
#
_symmetry.space_group_name_H-M   'P 1'
#
loop_
_entity.id
_entity.type
_entity.pdbx_description
1 polymer ?
#
loop_
_entity_poly.entity_id
_entity_poly.type
_entity_poly.pdbx_seq_one_letter_code
_entity_poly.pdbx_strand_id
1 'polypeptide(L)'
;HPTQQLPIIKSYTNGKALELCEWGLVPGWSKKLDKFSPLINARKETLMEKVTFKNLIQTSRCVVPADGYYEWKREDKIKIPYYFSKEDDEIMFFAGIHQNNQFCIITREATEKISSIHHREPLIINQSQINNYLNVKKDAMEILNSIKPPSLKFHEISKDVNNPVNNDPALIKPLN
;
A
#
# COMPACT_ATOMS: atom_id res chain seq x y z
N HIS A 1 3.89 -9.36 3.46
CA HIS A 1 4.68 -9.89 2.33
C HIS A 1 3.77 -10.00 1.10
N PRO A 2 4.20 -9.61 -0.09
CA PRO A 2 3.46 -9.84 -1.33
C PRO A 2 3.03 -11.30 -1.48
N THR A 3 1.88 -11.54 -2.12
CA THR A 3 1.20 -12.83 -2.29
C THR A 3 0.55 -13.43 -1.03
N GLN A 4 0.65 -12.75 0.12
CA GLN A 4 -0.10 -13.13 1.31
C GLN A 4 -1.53 -12.57 1.30
N GLN A 5 -2.43 -13.25 2.01
CA GLN A 5 -3.79 -12.78 2.29
C GLN A 5 -3.74 -11.73 3.39
N LEU A 6 -4.23 -10.54 3.10
CA LEU A 6 -4.30 -9.42 4.04
C LEU A 6 -5.74 -8.89 4.09
N PRO A 7 -6.16 -8.33 5.24
CA PRO A 7 -7.47 -7.71 5.35
C PRO A 7 -7.52 -6.40 4.55
N ILE A 8 -8.55 -6.23 3.74
CA ILE A 8 -8.85 -4.98 3.06
C ILE A 8 -10.30 -4.57 3.29
N ILE A 9 -10.57 -3.28 3.32
CA ILE A 9 -11.92 -2.72 3.45
C ILE A 9 -12.43 -2.39 2.05
N LYS A 10 -13.57 -2.98 1.70
CA LYS A 10 -14.32 -2.70 0.47
C LYS A 10 -15.67 -2.05 0.79
N SER A 11 -16.23 -1.33 -0.18
CA SER A 11 -17.57 -0.77 -0.08
C SER A 11 -18.54 -1.54 -0.96
N TYR A 12 -19.73 -1.78 -0.43
CA TYR A 12 -20.85 -2.44 -1.08
C TYR A 12 -22.12 -1.59 -0.94
N THR A 13 -23.18 -1.94 -1.65
CA THR A 13 -24.48 -1.23 -1.62
C THR A 13 -25.07 -1.19 -0.19
N ASN A 14 -24.84 -2.23 0.59
CA ASN A 14 -25.35 -2.41 1.95
C ASN A 14 -24.35 -2.04 3.05
N GLY A 15 -23.20 -1.47 2.72
CA GLY A 15 -22.20 -1.05 3.69
C GLY A 15 -20.76 -1.38 3.30
N LYS A 16 -19.90 -1.51 4.29
CA LYS A 16 -18.48 -1.86 4.13
C LYS A 16 -18.23 -3.24 4.73
N ALA A 17 -17.32 -3.99 4.12
CA ALA A 17 -16.85 -5.28 4.63
C ALA A 17 -15.32 -5.31 4.70
N LEU A 18 -14.81 -6.04 5.69
CA LEU A 18 -13.41 -6.42 5.80
C LEU A 18 -13.26 -7.81 5.18
N GLU A 19 -12.42 -7.93 4.16
CA GLU A 19 -12.21 -9.17 3.44
C GLU A 19 -10.73 -9.50 3.31
N LEU A 20 -10.40 -10.79 3.35
CA LEU A 20 -9.04 -11.26 3.07
C LEU A 20 -8.84 -11.34 1.57
N CYS A 21 -7.86 -10.59 1.07
CA CYS A 21 -7.47 -10.58 -0.34
C CYS A 21 -5.96 -10.71 -0.48
N GLU A 22 -5.52 -11.30 -1.58
CA GLU A 22 -4.10 -11.49 -1.89
C GLU A 22 -3.45 -10.17 -2.32
N TRP A 23 -2.32 -9.83 -1.72
CA TRP A 23 -1.55 -8.67 -2.11
C TRP A 23 -0.73 -8.95 -3.37
N GLY A 24 -1.22 -8.50 -4.50
CA GLY A 24 -0.60 -8.65 -5.82
C GLY A 24 -1.64 -8.88 -6.91
N LEU A 25 -1.89 -7.88 -7.74
CA LEU A 25 -2.82 -7.97 -8.87
C LEU A 25 -2.18 -8.73 -10.03
N VAL A 26 -2.92 -9.69 -10.57
CA VAL A 26 -2.58 -10.39 -11.81
C VAL A 26 -3.63 -10.02 -12.87
N PRO A 27 -3.34 -9.04 -13.73
CA PRO A 27 -4.26 -8.64 -14.80
C PRO A 27 -4.60 -9.79 -15.75
N GLY A 28 -5.83 -9.82 -16.24
CA GLY A 28 -6.27 -10.92 -17.10
C GLY A 28 -5.41 -11.15 -18.37
N TRP A 29 -4.87 -10.07 -18.93
CA TRP A 29 -3.97 -10.15 -20.10
C TRP A 29 -2.62 -10.79 -19.78
N SER A 30 -2.16 -10.74 -18.53
CA SER A 30 -0.87 -11.29 -18.11
C SER A 30 -0.88 -12.80 -17.91
N LYS A 31 -2.06 -13.43 -17.83
CA LYS A 31 -2.20 -14.89 -17.67
C LYS A 31 -1.59 -15.71 -18.82
N LYS A 32 -1.32 -15.07 -19.95
CA LYS A 32 -0.67 -15.68 -21.12
C LYS A 32 0.86 -15.57 -21.10
N LEU A 33 1.42 -14.92 -20.08
CA LEU A 33 2.86 -14.71 -19.94
C LEU A 33 3.44 -15.77 -18.99
N ASP A 34 4.45 -16.49 -19.44
CA ASP A 34 5.10 -17.57 -18.64
C ASP A 34 5.76 -17.08 -17.36
N LYS A 35 6.12 -15.79 -17.31
CA LYS A 35 6.73 -15.15 -16.14
C LYS A 35 6.15 -13.77 -15.92
N PHE A 36 5.11 -13.67 -15.09
CA PHE A 36 4.54 -12.40 -14.67
C PHE A 36 4.63 -12.26 -13.16
N SER A 37 5.26 -11.19 -12.70
CA SER A 37 5.25 -10.84 -11.27
C SER A 37 3.99 -10.06 -10.93
N PRO A 38 3.23 -10.46 -9.91
CA PRO A 38 2.05 -9.73 -9.47
C PRO A 38 2.34 -8.25 -9.19
N LEU A 39 1.42 -7.39 -9.59
CA LEU A 39 1.53 -5.94 -9.38
C LEU A 39 1.15 -5.62 -7.93
N ILE A 40 2.14 -5.40 -7.09
CA ILE A 40 1.93 -5.10 -5.66
C ILE A 40 1.62 -3.63 -5.40
N ASN A 41 2.06 -2.74 -6.30
CA ASN A 41 1.88 -1.30 -6.20
C ASN A 41 1.39 -0.69 -7.52
N ALA A 42 0.62 0.40 -7.40
CA ALA A 42 0.19 1.27 -8.50
C ALA A 42 0.62 2.71 -8.21
N ARG A 43 1.33 3.34 -9.13
CA ARG A 43 1.76 4.74 -8.95
C ARG A 43 0.58 5.68 -9.17
N LYS A 44 0.30 6.59 -8.22
CA LYS A 44 -0.77 7.59 -8.30
C LYS A 44 -0.69 8.39 -9.61
N GLU A 45 0.50 8.78 -10.00
CA GLU A 45 0.77 9.64 -11.15
C GLU A 45 0.36 9.02 -12.48
N THR A 46 0.33 7.69 -12.56
CA THR A 46 0.01 6.97 -13.80
C THR A 46 -1.25 6.09 -13.71
N LEU A 47 -2.06 6.26 -12.65
CA LEU A 47 -3.30 5.49 -12.47
C LEU A 47 -4.27 5.62 -13.64
N MET A 48 -4.44 6.84 -14.17
CA MET A 48 -5.36 7.12 -15.26
C MET A 48 -4.79 6.81 -16.64
N GLU A 49 -3.48 6.61 -16.75
CA GLU A 49 -2.81 6.30 -18.02
C GLU A 49 -2.76 4.80 -18.29
N LYS A 50 -2.50 4.01 -17.25
CA LYS A 50 -2.33 2.57 -17.37
C LYS A 50 -3.67 1.86 -17.43
N VAL A 51 -3.93 1.16 -18.54
CA VAL A 51 -5.18 0.42 -18.80
C VAL A 51 -5.55 -0.49 -17.64
N THR A 52 -4.58 -1.17 -17.03
CA THR A 52 -4.79 -2.06 -15.87
C THR A 52 -5.40 -1.34 -14.67
N PHE A 53 -5.00 -0.09 -14.42
CA PHE A 53 -5.39 0.62 -13.21
C PHE A 53 -6.54 1.61 -13.42
N LYS A 54 -6.66 2.17 -14.64
CA LYS A 54 -7.65 3.20 -14.97
C LYS A 54 -9.08 2.79 -14.64
N ASN A 55 -9.49 1.59 -15.00
CA ASN A 55 -10.82 1.09 -14.68
C ASN A 55 -10.96 0.81 -13.18
N LEU A 56 -9.96 0.17 -12.57
CA LEU A 56 -10.01 -0.22 -11.16
C LEU A 56 -10.10 0.99 -10.22
N ILE A 57 -9.37 2.07 -10.49
CA ILE A 57 -9.46 3.27 -9.66
C ILE A 57 -10.83 3.95 -9.74
N GLN A 58 -11.57 3.75 -10.82
CA GLN A 58 -12.91 4.28 -10.97
C GLN A 58 -13.98 3.39 -10.34
N THR A 59 -13.77 2.07 -10.29
CA THR A 59 -14.84 1.11 -9.95
C THR A 59 -14.56 0.21 -8.75
N SER A 60 -13.30 0.06 -8.34
CA SER A 60 -12.87 -1.04 -7.45
C SER A 60 -11.79 -0.57 -6.49
N ARG A 61 -12.17 0.39 -5.63
CA ARG A 61 -11.30 0.95 -4.59
C ARG A 61 -11.39 0.15 -3.31
N CYS A 62 -10.26 0.04 -2.62
CA CYS A 62 -10.20 -0.56 -1.29
C CYS A 62 -9.26 0.22 -0.39
N VAL A 63 -9.33 -0.06 0.90
CA VAL A 63 -8.45 0.51 1.90
C VAL A 63 -7.79 -0.64 2.66
N VAL A 64 -6.47 -0.57 2.85
CA VAL A 64 -5.69 -1.59 3.52
C VAL A 64 -5.26 -1.07 4.89
N PRO A 65 -5.82 -1.59 6.00
CA PRO A 65 -5.37 -1.24 7.34
C PRO A 65 -4.02 -1.90 7.65
N ALA A 66 -3.12 -1.16 8.31
CA ALA A 66 -1.83 -1.65 8.74
C ALA A 66 -1.28 -0.83 9.92
N ASP A 67 -0.53 -1.49 10.81
CA ASP A 67 0.17 -0.81 11.91
C ASP A 67 1.41 -0.07 11.39
N GLY A 68 2.01 -0.55 10.30
CA GLY A 68 3.20 0.01 9.69
C GLY A 68 3.56 -0.66 8.38
N TYR A 69 4.70 -0.26 7.84
CA TYR A 69 5.26 -0.91 6.66
C TYR A 69 6.78 -0.93 6.70
N TYR A 70 7.35 -1.84 5.95
CA TYR A 70 8.80 -1.95 5.76
C TYR A 70 9.22 -1.28 4.47
N GLU A 71 10.39 -0.63 4.50
CA GLU A 71 11.06 -0.09 3.32
C GLU A 71 12.57 -0.24 3.48
N TRP A 72 13.29 -0.28 2.38
CA TRP A 72 14.73 -0.54 2.37
C TRP A 72 15.49 0.64 1.80
N LYS A 73 16.31 1.25 2.65
CA LYS A 73 17.32 2.19 2.19
C LYS A 73 18.40 1.44 1.42
N ARG A 74 18.74 1.95 0.26
CA ARG A 74 19.85 1.41 -0.54
C ARG A 74 21.07 2.29 -0.34
N GLU A 75 22.14 1.70 0.19
CA GLU A 75 23.46 2.30 0.28
C GLU A 75 24.43 1.40 -0.48
N ASP A 76 24.83 1.79 -1.67
CA ASP A 76 25.62 0.99 -2.60
C ASP A 76 25.00 -0.39 -2.88
N LYS A 77 25.64 -1.45 -2.35
CA LYS A 77 25.18 -2.85 -2.48
C LYS A 77 24.38 -3.35 -1.28
N ILE A 78 24.24 -2.51 -0.24
CA ILE A 78 23.60 -2.89 1.02
C ILE A 78 22.14 -2.41 1.00
N LYS A 79 21.26 -3.25 1.51
CA LYS A 79 19.87 -2.89 1.80
C LYS A 79 19.68 -2.88 3.30
N ILE A 80 19.33 -1.72 3.83
CA ILE A 80 19.11 -1.49 5.25
C ILE A 80 17.60 -1.37 5.45
N PRO A 81 16.96 -2.29 6.19
CA PRO A 81 15.53 -2.27 6.41
C PRO A 81 15.12 -1.24 7.46
N TYR A 82 14.04 -0.54 7.20
CA TYR A 82 13.39 0.41 8.09
C TYR A 82 11.93 0.01 8.32
N TYR A 83 11.44 0.22 9.52
CA TYR A 83 10.03 0.13 9.85
C TYR A 83 9.45 1.53 9.99
N PHE A 84 8.31 1.75 9.37
CA PHE A 84 7.57 3.02 9.37
C PHE A 84 6.24 2.84 10.09
N SER A 85 5.90 3.75 10.97
CA SER A 85 4.60 3.86 11.64
C SER A 85 4.17 5.31 11.76
N LYS A 86 2.89 5.56 12.08
CA LYS A 86 2.44 6.91 12.42
C LYS A 86 3.07 7.37 13.74
N GLU A 87 3.29 8.67 13.89
CA GLU A 87 3.84 9.24 15.12
C GLU A 87 2.95 9.01 16.35
N ASP A 88 1.64 8.94 16.15
CA ASP A 88 0.62 8.70 17.16
C ASP A 88 0.31 7.20 17.42
N ASP A 89 1.05 6.29 16.78
CA ASP A 89 0.86 4.82 16.83
C ASP A 89 -0.54 4.33 16.38
N GLU A 90 -1.33 5.19 15.74
CA GLU A 90 -2.62 4.85 15.17
C GLU A 90 -2.48 4.01 13.89
N ILE A 91 -3.51 3.21 13.60
CA ILE A 91 -3.58 2.42 12.37
C ILE A 91 -3.50 3.32 11.14
N MET A 92 -2.68 2.90 10.18
CA MET A 92 -2.62 3.48 8.85
C MET A 92 -3.66 2.83 7.93
N PHE A 93 -4.14 3.62 6.99
CA PHE A 93 -5.08 3.16 5.96
C PHE A 93 -4.50 3.45 4.58
N PHE A 94 -3.91 2.47 3.93
CA PHE A 94 -3.36 2.66 2.59
C PHE A 94 -4.48 2.67 1.55
N ALA A 95 -4.42 3.64 0.63
CA ALA A 95 -5.25 3.61 -0.57
C ALA A 95 -4.88 2.41 -1.43
N GLY A 96 -5.86 1.66 -1.89
CA GLY A 96 -5.67 0.51 -2.76
C GLY A 96 -6.75 0.40 -3.82
N ILE A 97 -6.48 -0.44 -4.80
CA ILE A 97 -7.43 -0.90 -5.80
C ILE A 97 -7.44 -2.41 -5.83
N HIS A 98 -8.58 -3.01 -6.17
CA HIS A 98 -8.72 -4.45 -6.14
C HIS A 98 -9.38 -5.00 -7.42
N GLN A 99 -9.14 -6.25 -7.69
CA GLN A 99 -9.83 -7.02 -8.74
C GLN A 99 -9.95 -8.47 -8.26
N ASN A 100 -11.16 -9.01 -8.35
CA ASN A 100 -11.45 -10.34 -7.77
C ASN A 100 -11.03 -10.40 -6.29
N ASN A 101 -10.24 -11.40 -5.92
CA ASN A 101 -9.70 -11.56 -4.56
C ASN A 101 -8.25 -11.05 -4.43
N GLN A 102 -7.83 -10.09 -5.26
CA GLN A 102 -6.48 -9.53 -5.30
C GLN A 102 -6.53 -8.01 -5.18
N PHE A 103 -5.46 -7.41 -4.62
CA PHE A 103 -5.34 -5.96 -4.51
C PHE A 103 -3.90 -5.49 -4.73
N CYS A 104 -3.73 -4.20 -5.01
CA CYS A 104 -2.45 -3.51 -4.92
C CYS A 104 -2.60 -2.18 -4.18
N ILE A 105 -1.49 -1.71 -3.62
CA ILE A 105 -1.42 -0.46 -2.86
C ILE A 105 -1.06 0.68 -3.81
N ILE A 106 -1.72 1.83 -3.65
CA ILE A 106 -1.37 3.04 -4.37
C ILE A 106 -0.19 3.70 -3.67
N THR A 107 0.83 4.04 -4.46
CA THR A 107 2.01 4.76 -3.98
C THR A 107 2.10 6.14 -4.63
N ARG A 108 2.83 7.05 -4.01
CA ARG A 108 3.18 8.38 -4.52
C ARG A 108 4.66 8.66 -4.36
N GLU A 109 5.13 9.78 -4.87
CA GLU A 109 6.44 10.31 -4.53
C GLU A 109 6.55 10.51 -3.02
N ALA A 110 7.69 10.12 -2.46
CA ALA A 110 7.95 10.23 -1.05
C ALA A 110 8.03 11.70 -0.61
N THR A 111 7.54 11.97 0.59
CA THR A 111 7.78 13.27 1.26
C THR A 111 9.27 13.45 1.53
N GLU A 112 9.71 14.68 1.73
CA GLU A 112 11.12 15.01 1.98
C GLU A 112 11.74 14.15 3.08
N LYS A 113 11.02 13.99 4.20
CA LYS A 113 11.46 13.16 5.35
C LYS A 113 11.73 11.70 4.96
N ILE A 114 10.88 11.11 4.10
CA ILE A 114 10.95 9.69 3.72
C ILE A 114 11.90 9.48 2.53
N SER A 115 12.06 10.49 1.69
CA SER A 115 12.89 10.41 0.48
C SER A 115 14.35 10.02 0.73
N SER A 116 14.85 10.27 1.95
CA SER A 116 16.18 9.85 2.40
C SER A 116 16.33 8.31 2.51
N ILE A 117 15.22 7.58 2.63
CA ILE A 117 15.18 6.12 2.70
C ILE A 117 14.75 5.52 1.36
N HIS A 118 13.63 5.99 0.82
CA HIS A 118 13.11 5.52 -0.46
C HIS A 118 12.35 6.61 -1.19
N HIS A 119 12.44 6.65 -2.52
CA HIS A 119 11.82 7.68 -3.36
C HIS A 119 10.29 7.55 -3.51
N ARG A 120 9.69 6.46 -3.01
CA ARG A 120 8.25 6.21 -3.03
C ARG A 120 7.75 5.91 -1.63
N GLU A 121 6.50 6.29 -1.35
CA GLU A 121 5.79 5.93 -0.14
C GLU A 121 4.36 5.47 -0.45
N PRO A 122 3.73 4.62 0.38
CA PRO A 122 2.32 4.32 0.29
C PRO A 122 1.47 5.59 0.43
N LEU A 123 0.38 5.68 -0.31
CA LEU A 123 -0.59 6.77 -0.13
C LEU A 123 -1.51 6.42 1.04
N ILE A 124 -1.32 7.12 2.16
CA ILE A 124 -2.07 6.91 3.40
C ILE A 124 -3.27 7.85 3.44
N ILE A 125 -4.46 7.28 3.60
CA ILE A 125 -5.73 8.01 3.68
C ILE A 125 -6.03 8.34 5.15
N ASN A 126 -6.45 9.56 5.44
CA ASN A 126 -6.97 9.89 6.75
C ASN A 126 -8.30 9.17 7.00
N GLN A 127 -8.54 8.73 8.23
CA GLN A 127 -9.74 7.98 8.60
C GLN A 127 -11.05 8.68 8.17
N SER A 128 -11.11 9.99 8.29
CA SER A 128 -12.25 10.82 7.87
C SER A 128 -12.52 10.79 6.36
N GLN A 129 -11.53 10.44 5.54
CA GLN A 129 -11.63 10.41 4.08
C GLN A 129 -11.92 9.01 3.51
N ILE A 130 -11.89 7.96 4.34
CA ILE A 130 -12.11 6.56 3.90
C ILE A 130 -13.44 6.44 3.15
N ASN A 131 -14.53 6.98 3.71
CA ASN A 131 -15.85 6.91 3.08
C ASN A 131 -15.90 7.62 1.72
N ASN A 132 -15.21 8.74 1.61
CA ASN A 132 -15.12 9.48 0.35
C ASN A 132 -14.34 8.70 -0.68
N TYR A 133 -13.19 8.13 -0.29
CA TYR A 133 -12.35 7.34 -1.19
C TYR A 133 -13.05 6.08 -1.69
N LEU A 134 -13.74 5.36 -0.82
CA LEU A 134 -14.47 4.14 -1.17
C LEU A 134 -15.75 4.41 -1.99
N ASN A 135 -16.25 5.64 -2.02
CA ASN A 135 -17.42 6.00 -2.82
C ASN A 135 -17.02 6.18 -4.29
N VAL A 136 -17.27 5.15 -5.10
CA VAL A 136 -16.94 5.15 -6.54
C VAL A 136 -17.69 6.18 -7.39
N LYS A 137 -18.73 6.83 -6.84
CA LYS A 137 -19.43 7.95 -7.50
C LYS A 137 -18.65 9.27 -7.41
N LYS A 138 -17.64 9.35 -6.52
CA LYS A 138 -16.77 10.51 -6.37
C LYS A 138 -15.51 10.35 -7.21
N ASP A 139 -14.96 11.47 -7.69
CA ASP A 139 -13.70 11.47 -8.42
C ASP A 139 -12.55 11.00 -7.51
N ALA A 140 -11.92 9.90 -7.92
CA ALA A 140 -10.83 9.31 -7.16
C ALA A 140 -9.58 10.20 -7.16
N MET A 141 -9.26 10.82 -8.30
CA MET A 141 -8.03 11.61 -8.43
C MET A 141 -8.14 12.92 -7.66
N GLU A 142 -9.31 13.55 -7.63
CA GLU A 142 -9.57 14.70 -6.78
C GLU A 142 -9.32 14.35 -5.31
N ILE A 143 -9.89 13.23 -4.83
CA ILE A 143 -9.70 12.77 -3.45
C ILE A 143 -8.22 12.49 -3.18
N LEU A 144 -7.55 11.68 -4.02
CA LEU A 144 -6.15 11.31 -3.82
C LEU A 144 -5.20 12.52 -3.85
N ASN A 145 -5.54 13.56 -4.63
CA ASN A 145 -4.76 14.79 -4.69
C ASN A 145 -4.97 15.68 -3.45
N SER A 146 -6.12 15.58 -2.80
CA SER A 146 -6.43 16.34 -1.58
C SER A 146 -5.80 15.76 -0.30
N ILE A 147 -5.32 14.50 -0.35
CA ILE A 147 -4.79 13.81 0.83
C ILE A 147 -3.42 14.38 1.22
N LYS A 148 -3.38 14.95 2.42
CA LYS A 148 -2.11 15.33 3.07
C LYS A 148 -1.47 14.09 3.72
N PRO A 149 -0.13 13.91 3.59
CA PRO A 149 0.56 12.83 4.27
C PRO A 149 0.45 12.98 5.80
N PRO A 150 0.24 11.89 6.53
CA PRO A 150 0.38 11.91 7.98
C PRO A 150 1.85 12.07 8.39
N SER A 151 2.07 12.51 9.62
CA SER A 151 3.40 12.44 10.21
C SER A 151 3.79 11.00 10.51
N LEU A 152 4.95 10.59 9.98
CA LEU A 152 5.50 9.25 10.17
C LEU A 152 6.79 9.31 10.99
N LYS A 153 6.98 8.30 11.84
CA LYS A 153 8.27 7.96 12.44
C LYS A 153 8.81 6.70 11.78
N PHE A 154 10.12 6.57 11.79
CA PHE A 154 10.77 5.37 11.27
C PHE A 154 12.11 5.13 11.99
N HIS A 155 12.53 3.89 12.02
CA HIS A 155 13.81 3.47 12.58
C HIS A 155 14.33 2.25 11.84
N GLU A 156 15.63 2.04 11.93
CA GLU A 156 16.31 0.86 11.40
C GLU A 156 15.94 -0.38 12.23
N ILE A 157 15.74 -1.50 11.56
CA ILE A 157 15.36 -2.79 12.16
C ILE A 157 16.31 -3.91 11.74
N SER A 158 16.15 -5.08 12.38
CA SER A 158 16.94 -6.26 12.04
C SER A 158 16.76 -6.70 10.59
N LYS A 159 17.86 -7.16 9.97
CA LYS A 159 17.83 -7.82 8.66
C LYS A 159 17.06 -9.14 8.64
N ASP A 160 16.62 -9.63 9.79
CA ASP A 160 15.79 -10.84 9.90
C ASP A 160 14.45 -10.67 9.16
N VAL A 161 13.98 -9.41 8.98
CA VAL A 161 12.79 -9.09 8.17
C VAL A 161 12.95 -9.48 6.69
N ASN A 162 14.18 -9.67 6.20
CA ASN A 162 14.42 -10.08 4.82
C ASN A 162 14.00 -11.54 4.55
N ASN A 163 13.90 -12.35 5.59
CA ASN A 163 13.39 -13.71 5.47
C ASN A 163 11.87 -13.72 5.67
N PRO A 164 11.06 -13.98 4.63
CA PRO A 164 9.61 -13.92 4.71
C PRO A 164 8.97 -15.00 5.62
N VAL A 165 9.76 -15.99 6.06
CA VAL A 165 9.30 -17.00 7.04
C VAL A 165 9.25 -16.42 8.45
N ASN A 166 10.08 -15.40 8.72
CA ASN A 166 10.09 -14.73 10.02
C ASN A 166 8.79 -13.91 10.17
N ASN A 167 8.06 -14.17 11.24
CA ASN A 167 6.83 -13.48 11.58
C ASN A 167 6.74 -13.31 13.10
N ASP A 168 7.58 -12.44 13.63
CA ASP A 168 7.72 -12.16 15.06
C ASP A 168 7.57 -10.67 15.32
N PRO A 169 6.83 -10.25 16.37
CA PRO A 169 6.73 -8.84 16.78
C PRO A 169 8.08 -8.16 17.05
N ALA A 170 9.14 -8.92 17.32
CA ALA A 170 10.49 -8.37 17.48
C ALA A 170 11.05 -7.75 16.19
N LEU A 171 10.54 -8.12 15.01
CA LEU A 171 10.99 -7.60 13.72
C LEU A 171 10.77 -6.09 13.54
N ILE A 172 9.81 -5.51 14.29
CA ILE A 172 9.52 -4.07 14.24
C ILE A 172 10.26 -3.25 15.31
N LYS A 173 11.08 -3.90 16.15
CA LYS A 173 11.81 -3.21 17.21
C LYS A 173 13.04 -2.48 16.63
N PRO A 174 13.35 -1.26 17.14
CA PRO A 174 14.58 -0.57 16.79
C PRO A 174 15.82 -1.45 17.05
N LEU A 175 16.83 -1.31 16.20
CA LEU A 175 18.18 -1.80 16.55
C LEU A 175 18.72 -0.94 17.69
N ASN A 176 19.23 -1.59 18.74
CA ASN A 176 19.91 -0.93 19.88
C ASN A 176 21.26 -0.36 19.46
#